data_42fff71b9d1dc1f65e25f624ff4b6f8e
#
_entry.id   42fff71b9d1dc1f65e25f624ff4b6f8e
#
_cell.length_a   1.000
_cell.length_b   1.000
_cell.length_c   1.000
_cell.angle_alpha   90.00
_cell.angle_beta   90.00
_cell.angle_gamma   90.00
#
_symmetry.space_group_name_H-M   'P 1'
#
loop_
_entity.id
_entity.type
_entity.pdbx_description
1 polymer ?
#
loop_
_entity_poly.entity_id
_entity_poly.type
_entity_poly.pdbx_seq_one_letter_code
_entity_poly.pdbx_strand_id
1 'polypeptide(L)'
;LSTLRNFAMRPMYEEMRNGLQKRPFTKVVWINDVLFNKNMLHHLLHTANGTYDQVCALDYFWLGFYDTWVMRDRYGMTVRPLWPYFRRGHDRSGINALEPVPVNSCWNGMTVFDARWFLPASAPRTSIPNAQHPTSPIIVSVPPAPLVRDDGIDTPAKLPLEFRTCRSCNVSEALLTSLDMHRIAAPRRPRIYVNPAVKVAYDYPSYYLYNYLLRWYVVQPWRYVWETWMERRLFSWLADLGNRHDSCASLLNQMWTNEPVMT
;
A
#
# COMPACT_ATOMS: atom_id res chain seq x y z
N LEU A 1 -15.33 5.66 7.56
CA LEU A 1 -14.76 5.54 6.20
C LEU A 1 -15.01 4.15 5.61
N SER A 2 -14.77 3.05 6.31
CA SER A 2 -14.96 1.68 5.82
C SER A 2 -16.35 1.44 5.23
N THR A 3 -17.41 1.88 5.92
CA THR A 3 -18.80 1.75 5.44
C THR A 3 -19.01 2.50 4.12
N LEU A 4 -18.47 3.70 3.98
CA LEU A 4 -18.56 4.49 2.75
C LEU A 4 -17.81 3.83 1.59
N ARG A 5 -16.64 3.26 1.86
CA ARG A 5 -15.87 2.54 0.85
C ARG A 5 -16.60 1.27 0.39
N ASN A 6 -17.14 0.49 1.32
CA ASN A 6 -17.95 -0.67 0.97
C ASN A 6 -19.21 -0.27 0.18
N PHE A 7 -19.83 0.85 0.53
CA PHE A 7 -20.96 1.39 -0.23
C PHE A 7 -20.54 1.77 -1.67
N ALA A 8 -19.39 2.41 -1.84
CA ALA A 8 -18.88 2.79 -3.15
C ALA A 8 -18.56 1.57 -4.05
N MET A 9 -18.35 0.38 -3.47
CA MET A 9 -18.12 -0.86 -4.22
C MET A 9 -19.42 -1.52 -4.71
N ARG A 10 -20.57 -1.12 -4.22
CA ARG A 10 -21.87 -1.72 -4.59
C ARG A 10 -22.15 -1.77 -6.09
N PRO A 11 -21.91 -0.71 -6.89
CA PRO A 11 -22.19 -0.76 -8.33
C PRO A 11 -21.45 -1.90 -9.03
N MET A 12 -20.21 -2.17 -8.65
CA MET A 12 -19.44 -3.29 -9.21
C MET A 12 -20.12 -4.64 -8.91
N TYR A 13 -20.59 -4.84 -7.70
CA TYR A 13 -21.30 -6.07 -7.31
C TYR A 13 -22.66 -6.21 -7.96
N GLU A 14 -23.38 -5.12 -8.14
CA GLU A 14 -24.68 -5.09 -8.79
C GLU A 14 -24.59 -5.40 -10.29
N GLU A 15 -23.63 -4.84 -11.00
CA GLU A 15 -23.38 -5.17 -12.40
C GLU A 15 -23.04 -6.64 -12.59
N MET A 16 -22.23 -7.20 -11.72
CA MET A 16 -21.87 -8.63 -11.75
C MET A 16 -23.11 -9.52 -11.52
N ARG A 17 -23.92 -9.19 -10.51
CA ARG A 17 -25.11 -9.98 -10.16
C ARG A 17 -26.16 -9.97 -11.26
N ASN A 18 -26.31 -8.83 -11.91
CA ASN A 18 -27.31 -8.64 -12.96
C ASN A 18 -26.88 -9.16 -14.33
N GLY A 19 -25.68 -9.69 -14.45
CA GLY A 19 -25.13 -10.19 -15.72
C GLY A 19 -24.95 -9.09 -16.78
N LEU A 20 -25.00 -7.81 -16.38
CA LEU A 20 -24.89 -6.65 -17.28
C LEU A 20 -23.45 -6.45 -17.77
N GLN A 21 -22.51 -7.05 -17.09
CA GLN A 21 -21.08 -6.88 -17.37
C GLN A 21 -20.66 -7.65 -18.62
N LYS A 22 -20.42 -6.93 -19.71
CA LYS A 22 -19.86 -7.49 -20.94
C LYS A 22 -18.36 -7.81 -20.84
N ARG A 23 -17.64 -7.13 -19.93
CA ARG A 23 -16.20 -7.32 -19.68
C ARG A 23 -15.94 -7.34 -18.18
N PRO A 24 -15.10 -8.23 -17.68
CA PRO A 24 -14.80 -8.29 -16.26
C PRO A 24 -14.01 -7.05 -15.81
N PHE A 25 -14.25 -6.62 -14.57
CA PHE A 25 -13.39 -5.64 -13.93
C PHE A 25 -12.01 -6.25 -13.68
N THR A 26 -10.96 -5.56 -14.11
CA THR A 26 -9.57 -6.00 -13.93
C THR A 26 -8.87 -5.25 -12.83
N LYS A 27 -9.22 -3.99 -12.62
CA LYS A 27 -8.61 -3.11 -11.61
C LYS A 27 -9.68 -2.30 -10.88
N VAL A 28 -9.42 -2.04 -9.61
CA VAL A 28 -10.16 -1.10 -8.77
C VAL A 28 -9.23 0.04 -8.42
N VAL A 29 -9.60 1.26 -8.78
CA VAL A 29 -8.79 2.46 -8.56
C VAL A 29 -9.44 3.31 -7.48
N TRP A 30 -8.70 3.61 -6.43
CA TRP A 30 -9.09 4.56 -5.40
C TRP A 30 -8.24 5.82 -5.52
N ILE A 31 -8.89 6.96 -5.59
CA ILE A 31 -8.26 8.28 -5.66
C ILE A 31 -8.88 9.13 -4.56
N ASN A 32 -8.01 9.63 -3.68
CA ASN A 32 -8.40 10.62 -2.68
C ASN A 32 -8.42 12.02 -3.31
N ASP A 33 -8.61 13.02 -2.50
CA ASP A 33 -8.57 14.45 -2.84
C ASP A 33 -7.15 14.97 -3.13
N VAL A 34 -6.45 14.32 -4.06
CA VAL A 34 -5.06 14.61 -4.41
C VAL A 34 -4.91 15.21 -5.81
N LEU A 35 -3.88 16.03 -5.97
CA LEU A 35 -3.45 16.55 -7.26
C LEU A 35 -2.63 15.48 -8.00
N PHE A 36 -3.04 15.20 -9.22
CA PHE A 36 -2.35 14.26 -10.12
C PHE A 36 -2.58 14.62 -11.58
N ASN A 37 -1.88 13.99 -12.49
CA ASN A 37 -2.12 14.09 -13.93
C ASN A 37 -2.41 12.70 -14.55
N LYS A 38 -2.97 12.69 -15.75
CA LYS A 38 -3.35 11.45 -16.45
C LYS A 38 -2.19 10.47 -16.63
N ASN A 39 -0.97 10.98 -16.83
CA ASN A 39 0.20 10.12 -17.00
C ASN A 39 0.57 9.40 -15.71
N MET A 40 0.36 10.03 -14.56
CA MET A 40 0.58 9.39 -13.25
C MET A 40 -0.35 8.19 -13.05
N LEU A 41 -1.62 8.35 -13.38
CA LEU A 41 -2.57 7.23 -13.31
C LEU A 41 -2.17 6.11 -14.29
N HIS A 42 -1.78 6.47 -15.51
CA HIS A 42 -1.30 5.51 -16.49
C HIS A 42 -0.06 4.75 -15.98
N HIS A 43 0.93 5.46 -15.44
CA HIS A 43 2.13 4.85 -14.86
C HIS A 43 1.79 3.92 -13.70
N LEU A 44 0.85 4.32 -12.84
CA LEU A 44 0.43 3.50 -11.71
C LEU A 44 -0.22 2.19 -12.18
N LEU A 45 -1.12 2.27 -13.16
CA LEU A 45 -1.79 1.10 -13.74
C LEU A 45 -0.82 0.12 -14.40
N HIS A 46 0.29 0.61 -14.98
CA HIS A 46 1.29 -0.21 -15.67
C HIS A 46 2.49 -0.60 -14.79
N THR A 47 2.47 -0.31 -13.51
CA THR A 47 3.50 -0.74 -12.56
C THR A 47 3.71 -2.25 -12.66
N ALA A 48 4.97 -2.70 -12.70
CA ALA A 48 5.32 -4.12 -12.85
C ALA A 48 4.55 -4.82 -13.99
N ASN A 49 4.36 -4.13 -15.12
CA ASN A 49 3.58 -4.60 -16.27
C ASN A 49 2.12 -4.98 -15.92
N GLY A 50 1.52 -4.30 -14.95
CA GLY A 50 0.16 -4.58 -14.47
C GLY A 50 0.05 -5.82 -13.57
N THR A 51 1.18 -6.45 -13.23
CA THR A 51 1.23 -7.72 -12.47
C THR A 51 1.41 -7.50 -10.96
N TYR A 52 0.46 -6.86 -10.33
CA TYR A 52 0.43 -6.57 -8.89
C TYR A 52 -0.94 -6.90 -8.31
N ASP A 53 -0.96 -7.11 -7.01
CA ASP A 53 -2.19 -7.25 -6.23
C ASP A 53 -2.67 -5.90 -5.71
N GLN A 54 -1.72 -5.04 -5.31
CA GLN A 54 -1.95 -3.63 -4.98
C GLN A 54 -0.75 -2.79 -5.39
N VAL A 55 -0.99 -1.56 -5.85
CA VAL A 55 0.07 -0.58 -6.08
C VAL A 55 -0.40 0.81 -5.65
N CYS A 56 0.49 1.57 -5.03
CA CYS A 56 0.19 2.91 -4.54
C CYS A 56 1.18 3.93 -5.11
N ALA A 57 0.73 5.17 -5.19
CA ALA A 57 1.57 6.33 -5.43
C ALA A 57 2.45 6.65 -4.20
N LEU A 58 3.23 7.70 -4.27
CA LEU A 58 3.74 8.44 -3.12
C LEU A 58 2.94 9.72 -2.96
N ASP A 59 2.38 9.96 -1.80
CA ASP A 59 1.60 11.15 -1.51
C ASP A 59 2.33 12.12 -0.60
N TYR A 60 2.16 13.40 -0.88
CA TYR A 60 2.88 14.46 -0.21
C TYR A 60 1.94 15.54 0.31
N PHE A 61 2.28 16.04 1.48
CA PHE A 61 1.66 17.21 2.08
C PHE A 61 2.72 18.04 2.80
N TRP A 62 2.77 19.34 2.52
CA TRP A 62 3.82 20.20 3.02
C TRP A 62 5.22 19.72 2.62
N LEU A 63 6.09 19.51 3.59
CA LEU A 63 7.50 19.12 3.38
C LEU A 63 7.74 17.61 3.50
N GLY A 64 6.69 16.78 3.53
CA GLY A 64 6.87 15.38 3.82
C GLY A 64 5.97 14.42 3.07
N PHE A 65 6.33 13.15 3.15
CA PHE A 65 5.49 12.04 2.80
C PHE A 65 4.36 11.94 3.83
N TYR A 66 3.11 11.89 3.34
CA TYR A 66 1.94 12.08 4.18
C TYR A 66 1.48 10.79 4.85
N ASP A 67 1.29 9.72 4.10
CA ASP A 67 0.63 8.51 4.61
C ASP A 67 1.60 7.55 5.32
N THR A 68 2.33 8.07 6.29
CA THR A 68 3.24 7.27 7.13
C THR A 68 2.49 6.31 8.05
N TRP A 69 1.20 6.56 8.28
CA TRP A 69 0.38 5.77 9.18
C TRP A 69 -0.04 4.42 8.59
N VAL A 70 -0.31 4.36 7.30
CA VAL A 70 -0.72 3.13 6.60
C VAL A 70 0.47 2.38 6.03
N MET A 71 1.45 3.12 5.50
CA MET A 71 2.54 2.50 4.79
C MET A 71 3.48 1.72 5.70
N ARG A 72 3.75 0.47 5.32
CA ARG A 72 4.72 -0.41 5.96
C ARG A 72 5.69 -0.94 4.91
N ASP A 73 6.98 -0.86 5.19
CA ASP A 73 7.99 -1.46 4.33
C ASP A 73 7.85 -3.00 4.29
N ARG A 74 8.66 -3.68 3.49
CA ARG A 74 8.65 -5.15 3.38
C ARG A 74 8.93 -5.89 4.68
N TYR A 75 9.43 -5.20 5.71
CA TYR A 75 9.73 -5.73 7.04
C TYR A 75 8.65 -5.35 8.06
N GLY A 76 7.59 -4.69 7.63
CA GLY A 76 6.49 -4.24 8.50
C GLY A 76 6.79 -2.93 9.25
N MET A 77 7.93 -2.31 9.02
CA MET A 77 8.32 -1.07 9.69
C MET A 77 7.61 0.14 9.07
N THR A 78 7.26 1.10 9.90
CA THR A 78 6.73 2.39 9.44
C THR A 78 7.77 3.14 8.63
N VAL A 79 7.33 3.79 7.56
CA VAL A 79 8.17 4.71 6.79
C VAL A 79 8.29 6.07 7.46
N ARG A 80 9.26 6.86 7.03
CA ARG A 80 9.54 8.19 7.57
C ARG A 80 8.82 9.27 6.74
N PRO A 81 8.39 10.37 7.36
CA PRO A 81 7.78 11.46 6.62
C PRO A 81 8.78 12.22 5.75
N LEU A 82 10.05 12.27 6.16
CA LEU A 82 11.10 12.98 5.43
C LEU A 82 12.03 12.00 4.72
N TRP A 83 12.64 12.46 3.63
CA TRP A 83 13.63 11.71 2.88
C TRP A 83 14.85 11.32 3.75
N PRO A 84 15.38 10.10 3.62
CA PRO A 84 14.88 8.95 2.85
C PRO A 84 13.75 8.24 3.62
N TYR A 85 12.65 7.96 2.93
CA TYR A 85 11.44 7.41 3.54
C TYR A 85 11.67 6.02 4.14
N PHE A 86 12.44 5.19 3.47
CA PHE A 86 12.74 3.82 3.87
C PHE A 86 14.04 3.74 4.70
N ARG A 87 14.05 2.85 5.68
CA ARG A 87 15.22 2.65 6.54
C ARG A 87 16.30 1.80 5.87
N ARG A 88 15.94 0.85 5.01
CA ARG A 88 16.86 -0.10 4.37
C ARG A 88 17.43 0.45 3.06
N GLY A 89 18.71 0.18 2.81
CA GLY A 89 19.43 0.68 1.64
C GLY A 89 18.84 0.18 0.32
N HIS A 90 18.43 -1.07 0.24
CA HIS A 90 17.83 -1.64 -0.96
C HIS A 90 16.54 -0.93 -1.38
N ASP A 91 15.65 -0.64 -0.42
CA ASP A 91 14.38 0.04 -0.71
C ASP A 91 14.62 1.51 -1.09
N ARG A 92 15.66 2.15 -0.51
CA ARG A 92 16.12 3.48 -0.93
C ARG A 92 16.63 3.51 -2.37
N SER A 93 17.36 2.46 -2.79
CA SER A 93 17.83 2.34 -4.17
C SER A 93 16.68 2.31 -5.16
N GLY A 94 15.63 1.53 -4.89
CA GLY A 94 14.43 1.48 -5.72
C GLY A 94 13.74 2.85 -5.82
N ILE A 95 13.61 3.57 -4.69
CA ILE A 95 13.05 4.93 -4.69
C ILE A 95 13.90 5.88 -5.56
N ASN A 96 15.21 5.81 -5.46
CA ASN A 96 16.12 6.65 -6.25
C ASN A 96 16.08 6.31 -7.74
N ALA A 97 15.98 5.02 -8.08
CA ALA A 97 15.87 4.54 -9.44
C ALA A 97 14.46 4.74 -10.04
N LEU A 98 13.51 5.22 -9.25
CA LEU A 98 12.07 5.30 -9.61
C LEU A 98 11.48 3.94 -9.97
N GLU A 99 12.01 2.87 -9.42
CA GLU A 99 11.53 1.51 -9.60
C GLU A 99 10.48 1.15 -8.53
N PRO A 100 9.50 0.29 -8.85
CA PRO A 100 8.53 -0.16 -7.88
C PRO A 100 9.18 -0.84 -6.68
N VAL A 101 8.88 -0.35 -5.47
CA VAL A 101 9.42 -0.89 -4.22
C VAL A 101 8.36 -1.77 -3.56
N PRO A 102 8.68 -3.04 -3.24
CA PRO A 102 7.78 -3.90 -2.50
C PRO A 102 7.54 -3.39 -1.08
N VAL A 103 6.28 -3.44 -0.64
CA VAL A 103 5.84 -3.00 0.69
C VAL A 103 4.80 -3.98 1.25
N ASN A 104 4.59 -3.98 2.55
CA ASN A 104 3.54 -4.82 3.15
C ASN A 104 2.17 -4.13 3.15
N SER A 105 2.13 -2.83 3.19
CA SER A 105 0.89 -2.06 3.09
C SER A 105 1.13 -0.68 2.53
N CYS A 106 0.15 -0.13 1.84
CA CYS A 106 0.12 1.25 1.39
C CYS A 106 -1.30 1.70 1.04
N TRP A 107 -1.49 3.03 0.95
CA TRP A 107 -2.69 3.65 0.39
C TRP A 107 -2.30 4.91 -0.41
N ASN A 108 -1.67 5.86 0.23
CA ASN A 108 -0.87 6.96 -0.30
C ASN A 108 -1.62 7.82 -1.34
N GLY A 109 -2.82 8.25 -1.02
CA GLY A 109 -3.61 9.18 -1.83
C GLY A 109 -4.14 8.62 -3.16
N MET A 110 -3.42 7.72 -3.81
CA MET A 110 -3.86 7.00 -5.02
C MET A 110 -3.38 5.56 -4.96
N THR A 111 -4.32 4.62 -5.02
CA THR A 111 -4.01 3.18 -5.01
C THR A 111 -4.83 2.42 -6.05
N VAL A 112 -4.23 1.38 -6.60
CA VAL A 112 -4.87 0.47 -7.55
C VAL A 112 -4.75 -0.95 -7.03
N PHE A 113 -5.86 -1.65 -7.00
CA PHE A 113 -5.94 -3.06 -6.65
C PHE A 113 -6.24 -3.90 -7.89
N ASP A 114 -5.78 -5.13 -7.88
CA ASP A 114 -6.36 -6.16 -8.75
C ASP A 114 -7.81 -6.42 -8.31
N ALA A 115 -8.74 -6.33 -9.24
CA ALA A 115 -10.17 -6.45 -8.93
C ALA A 115 -10.54 -7.81 -8.32
N ARG A 116 -9.72 -8.85 -8.53
CA ARG A 116 -9.95 -10.19 -7.98
C ARG A 116 -10.09 -10.22 -6.46
N TRP A 117 -9.46 -9.28 -5.77
CA TRP A 117 -9.57 -9.17 -4.31
C TRP A 117 -10.97 -8.77 -3.84
N PHE A 118 -11.71 -8.07 -4.69
CA PHE A 118 -13.07 -7.59 -4.39
C PHE A 118 -14.15 -8.42 -5.09
N LEU A 119 -13.78 -9.52 -5.73
CA LEU A 119 -14.72 -10.41 -6.41
C LEU A 119 -14.95 -11.68 -5.59
N PRO A 120 -16.16 -12.26 -5.64
CA PRO A 120 -16.41 -13.57 -5.04
C PRO A 120 -15.45 -14.62 -5.60
N ALA A 121 -15.11 -15.60 -4.79
CA ALA A 121 -14.23 -16.69 -5.19
C ALA A 121 -14.72 -17.47 -6.42
N SER A 122 -16.03 -17.50 -6.63
CA SER A 122 -16.71 -18.12 -7.77
C SER A 122 -16.74 -17.27 -9.04
N ALA A 123 -16.29 -16.00 -8.99
CA ALA A 123 -16.31 -15.13 -10.16
C ALA A 123 -15.38 -15.68 -11.25
N PRO A 124 -15.79 -15.63 -12.55
CA PRO A 124 -14.93 -16.06 -13.64
C PRO A 124 -13.64 -15.23 -13.65
N ARG A 125 -12.52 -15.94 -13.54
CA ARG A 125 -11.19 -15.33 -13.53
C ARG A 125 -10.76 -15.18 -14.98
N THR A 126 -10.82 -13.98 -15.50
CA THR A 126 -10.23 -13.70 -16.81
C THR A 126 -8.72 -13.78 -16.69
N SER A 127 -8.15 -14.77 -17.37
CA SER A 127 -6.73 -14.80 -17.67
C SER A 127 -6.42 -13.57 -18.52
N ILE A 128 -5.57 -12.67 -18.05
CA ILE A 128 -4.95 -11.66 -18.91
C ILE A 128 -4.07 -12.46 -19.87
N PRO A 129 -4.31 -12.40 -21.19
CA PRO A 129 -3.42 -13.06 -22.15
C PRO A 129 -2.01 -12.48 -21.96
N ASN A 130 -1.01 -13.33 -21.81
CA ASN A 130 0.41 -13.01 -21.60
C ASN A 130 0.88 -12.54 -20.22
N ALA A 131 0.07 -12.55 -19.19
CA ALA A 131 0.63 -12.53 -17.85
C ALA A 131 0.90 -13.98 -17.43
N GLN A 132 2.14 -14.41 -17.44
CA GLN A 132 2.56 -15.64 -16.72
C GLN A 132 2.37 -15.38 -15.22
N HIS A 133 1.13 -15.36 -14.80
CA HIS A 133 0.80 -15.25 -13.39
C HIS A 133 1.09 -16.59 -12.71
N PRO A 134 1.93 -16.61 -11.70
CA PRO A 134 1.85 -17.70 -10.75
C PRO A 134 0.40 -17.70 -10.23
N THR A 135 -0.26 -18.80 -10.48
CA THR A 135 -1.59 -19.20 -10.04
C THR A 135 -2.23 -18.26 -9.03
N SER A 136 -3.47 -17.84 -9.33
CA SER A 136 -4.41 -17.17 -8.43
C SER A 136 -4.16 -17.48 -6.97
N PRO A 137 -4.38 -16.53 -6.03
CA PRO A 137 -4.35 -16.87 -4.62
C PRO A 137 -5.25 -18.10 -4.43
N ILE A 138 -4.64 -19.23 -4.15
CA ILE A 138 -5.39 -20.43 -3.74
C ILE A 138 -6.00 -19.97 -2.43
N ILE A 139 -7.33 -19.99 -2.36
CA ILE A 139 -8.05 -19.80 -1.11
C ILE A 139 -7.69 -21.01 -0.26
N VAL A 140 -6.57 -20.94 0.40
CA VAL A 140 -6.29 -21.81 1.52
C VAL A 140 -7.09 -21.19 2.64
N SER A 141 -8.01 -21.96 3.20
CA SER A 141 -8.57 -21.64 4.50
C SER A 141 -7.41 -21.57 5.48
N VAL A 142 -6.92 -20.36 5.73
CA VAL A 142 -5.87 -20.14 6.72
C VAL A 142 -6.47 -20.54 8.05
N PRO A 143 -5.88 -21.51 8.78
CA PRO A 143 -6.31 -21.75 10.15
C PRO A 143 -6.26 -20.41 10.89
N PRO A 144 -7.26 -20.07 11.70
CA PRO A 144 -7.24 -18.84 12.45
C PRO A 144 -5.92 -18.77 13.21
N ALA A 145 -5.19 -17.67 13.02
CA ALA A 145 -4.03 -17.39 13.85
C ALA A 145 -4.47 -17.50 15.32
N PRO A 146 -3.63 -18.03 16.22
CA PRO A 146 -4.01 -18.23 17.60
C PRO A 146 -4.64 -16.95 18.12
N LEU A 147 -5.86 -17.08 18.64
CA LEU A 147 -6.71 -15.99 19.09
C LEU A 147 -5.94 -15.08 20.07
N VAL A 148 -5.35 -14.04 19.53
CA VAL A 148 -5.06 -12.86 20.34
C VAL A 148 -6.42 -12.26 20.65
N ARG A 149 -6.75 -12.06 21.89
CA ARG A 149 -8.05 -11.61 22.41
C ARG A 149 -8.41 -10.18 22.01
N ASP A 150 -8.20 -9.82 20.76
CA ASP A 150 -8.41 -8.46 20.32
C ASP A 150 -9.46 -8.38 19.22
N ASP A 151 -10.59 -7.77 19.58
CA ASP A 151 -11.84 -7.74 18.87
C ASP A 151 -11.76 -7.07 17.49
N GLY A 152 -11.15 -7.66 16.51
CA GLY A 152 -11.25 -7.15 15.17
C GLY A 152 -9.98 -7.18 14.33
N ILE A 153 -8.78 -7.22 14.95
CA ILE A 153 -7.56 -7.50 14.15
C ILE A 153 -7.61 -8.93 13.66
N ASP A 154 -8.06 -9.87 14.48
CA ASP A 154 -8.09 -11.31 14.18
C ASP A 154 -9.35 -11.78 13.46
N THR A 155 -10.22 -10.89 13.01
CA THR A 155 -11.37 -11.26 12.18
C THR A 155 -10.87 -12.03 10.95
N PRO A 156 -11.39 -13.26 10.69
CA PRO A 156 -10.98 -14.04 9.55
C PRO A 156 -11.18 -13.27 8.24
N ALA A 157 -10.11 -13.13 7.47
CA ALA A 157 -10.17 -12.49 6.17
C ALA A 157 -10.81 -13.44 5.15
N LYS A 158 -11.72 -12.93 4.32
CA LYS A 158 -12.43 -13.69 3.29
C LYS A 158 -12.58 -12.87 2.00
N LEU A 159 -12.84 -13.55 0.90
CA LEU A 159 -13.26 -12.91 -0.35
C LEU A 159 -14.80 -12.85 -0.45
N PRO A 160 -15.36 -11.79 -1.02
CA PRO A 160 -14.68 -10.57 -1.45
C PRO A 160 -14.11 -9.78 -0.27
N LEU A 161 -12.99 -9.08 -0.48
CA LEU A 161 -12.44 -8.16 0.51
C LEU A 161 -13.45 -7.06 0.84
N GLU A 162 -13.61 -6.79 2.11
CA GLU A 162 -14.41 -5.68 2.62
C GLU A 162 -13.53 -4.74 3.44
N PHE A 163 -13.78 -3.45 3.34
CA PHE A 163 -13.15 -2.47 4.23
C PHE A 163 -13.76 -2.61 5.62
N ARG A 164 -12.92 -2.77 6.63
CA ARG A 164 -13.35 -2.95 8.02
C ARG A 164 -12.62 -2.02 8.98
N THR A 165 -13.13 -1.88 10.18
CA THR A 165 -12.50 -1.15 11.29
C THR A 165 -12.08 -2.12 12.38
N CYS A 166 -11.03 -1.80 13.09
CA CYS A 166 -10.66 -2.47 14.32
C CYS A 166 -11.27 -1.70 15.51
N ARG A 167 -11.90 -2.42 16.45
CA ARG A 167 -12.53 -1.80 17.62
C ARG A 167 -11.52 -1.53 18.75
N SER A 168 -10.53 -2.37 18.87
CA SER A 168 -9.54 -2.32 19.94
C SER A 168 -8.28 -1.54 19.58
N CYS A 169 -8.01 -1.38 18.28
CA CYS A 169 -6.85 -0.68 17.77
C CYS A 169 -7.27 0.49 16.88
N ASN A 170 -6.71 1.66 17.13
CA ASN A 170 -6.88 2.81 16.23
C ASN A 170 -6.02 2.63 14.98
N VAL A 171 -6.46 1.72 14.09
CA VAL A 171 -5.76 1.35 12.86
C VAL A 171 -6.61 1.74 11.65
N SER A 172 -5.95 2.23 10.61
CA SER A 172 -6.63 2.58 9.36
C SER A 172 -7.24 1.34 8.69
N GLU A 173 -8.45 1.50 8.15
CA GLU A 173 -9.10 0.49 7.31
C GLU A 173 -8.27 0.09 6.10
N ALA A 174 -7.44 1.00 5.58
CA ALA A 174 -6.53 0.75 4.48
C ALA A 174 -5.39 -0.21 4.87
N LEU A 175 -4.84 -0.05 6.09
CA LEU A 175 -3.85 -0.98 6.63
C LEU A 175 -4.46 -2.36 6.86
N LEU A 176 -5.68 -2.42 7.39
CA LEU A 176 -6.41 -3.68 7.60
C LEU A 176 -6.70 -4.40 6.28
N THR A 177 -7.01 -3.67 5.21
CA THR A 177 -7.21 -4.26 3.87
C THR A 177 -5.93 -4.95 3.39
N SER A 178 -4.78 -4.30 3.50
CA SER A 178 -3.49 -4.92 3.13
C SER A 178 -3.18 -6.13 4.01
N LEU A 179 -3.47 -6.07 5.32
CA LEU A 179 -3.31 -7.17 6.25
C LEU A 179 -4.19 -8.38 5.86
N ASP A 180 -5.43 -8.13 5.50
CA ASP A 180 -6.36 -9.17 5.08
C ASP A 180 -5.93 -9.81 3.75
N MET A 181 -5.34 -9.02 2.84
CA MET A 181 -4.72 -9.56 1.63
C MET A 181 -3.59 -10.54 1.97
N HIS A 182 -2.71 -10.21 2.92
CA HIS A 182 -1.66 -11.12 3.38
C HIS A 182 -2.23 -12.41 3.98
N ARG A 183 -3.27 -12.31 4.79
CA ARG A 183 -3.93 -13.48 5.40
C ARG A 183 -4.57 -14.41 4.38
N ILE A 184 -5.25 -13.84 3.38
CA ILE A 184 -5.87 -14.61 2.31
C ILE A 184 -4.82 -15.23 1.39
N ALA A 185 -3.72 -14.53 1.14
CA ALA A 185 -2.66 -15.03 0.25
C ALA A 185 -1.76 -16.07 0.88
N ALA A 186 -1.70 -16.17 2.21
CA ALA A 186 -0.79 -17.08 2.92
C ALA A 186 -0.85 -18.52 2.38
N PRO A 187 0.26 -19.21 2.27
CA PRO A 187 1.62 -18.83 2.67
C PRO A 187 2.35 -17.90 1.69
N ARG A 188 1.73 -17.55 0.57
CA ARG A 188 2.31 -16.60 -0.42
C ARG A 188 2.08 -15.17 0.04
N ARG A 189 3.00 -14.27 -0.32
CA ARG A 189 2.82 -12.85 -0.08
C ARG A 189 2.09 -12.20 -1.25
N PRO A 190 1.13 -11.30 -1.01
CA PRO A 190 0.56 -10.48 -2.06
C PRO A 190 1.63 -9.52 -2.60
N ARG A 191 1.56 -9.21 -3.88
CA ARG A 191 2.49 -8.29 -4.54
C ARG A 191 1.99 -6.88 -4.37
N ILE A 192 2.39 -6.25 -3.27
CA ILE A 192 2.06 -4.88 -2.95
C ILE A 192 3.28 -4.02 -3.22
N TYR A 193 3.10 -2.96 -4.00
CA TYR A 193 4.18 -2.05 -4.40
C TYR A 193 3.81 -0.60 -4.13
N VAL A 194 4.83 0.21 -3.87
CA VAL A 194 4.75 1.66 -4.07
C VAL A 194 5.53 2.03 -5.32
N ASN A 195 4.96 2.89 -6.16
CA ASN A 195 5.61 3.37 -7.38
C ASN A 195 6.16 4.79 -7.18
N PRO A 196 7.47 4.97 -6.99
CA PRO A 196 8.06 6.28 -6.73
C PRO A 196 8.08 7.21 -7.95
N ALA A 197 7.80 6.70 -9.14
CA ALA A 197 7.62 7.54 -10.32
C ALA A 197 6.28 8.30 -10.29
N VAL A 198 5.32 7.85 -9.46
CA VAL A 198 4.00 8.45 -9.31
C VAL A 198 3.94 9.20 -7.97
N LYS A 199 3.94 10.52 -8.04
CA LYS A 199 3.96 11.43 -6.88
C LYS A 199 2.74 12.32 -6.92
N VAL A 200 1.81 12.09 -6.02
CA VAL A 200 0.60 12.89 -5.83
C VAL A 200 0.74 13.80 -4.61
N ALA A 201 -0.07 14.83 -4.49
CA ALA A 201 -0.01 15.72 -3.34
C ALA A 201 -1.39 16.28 -3.01
N TYR A 202 -1.59 16.66 -1.75
CA TYR A 202 -2.84 17.26 -1.27
C TYR A 202 -2.88 18.79 -1.49
N ASP A 203 -1.75 19.42 -1.84
CA ASP A 203 -1.65 20.85 -2.11
C ASP A 203 -0.71 21.15 -3.29
N TYR A 204 -0.90 22.31 -3.93
CA TYR A 204 -0.09 22.75 -5.07
C TYR A 204 1.40 22.94 -4.74
N PRO A 205 1.79 23.59 -3.62
CA PRO A 205 3.20 23.73 -3.29
C PRO A 205 3.92 22.39 -3.20
N SER A 206 3.35 21.40 -2.51
CA SER A 206 3.91 20.05 -2.41
C SER A 206 3.97 19.37 -3.78
N TYR A 207 2.91 19.52 -4.60
CA TYR A 207 2.89 18.94 -5.95
C TYR A 207 4.07 19.46 -6.79
N TYR A 208 4.30 20.79 -6.79
CA TYR A 208 5.41 21.37 -7.54
C TYR A 208 6.78 21.02 -6.94
N LEU A 209 6.90 21.04 -5.62
CA LEU A 209 8.14 20.69 -4.93
C LEU A 209 8.62 19.28 -5.30
N TYR A 210 7.77 18.28 -5.16
CA TYR A 210 8.16 16.87 -5.32
C TYR A 210 8.21 16.40 -6.77
N ASN A 211 7.44 17.01 -7.68
CA ASN A 211 7.44 16.63 -9.09
C ASN A 211 8.44 17.41 -9.94
N TYR A 212 8.77 18.63 -9.54
CA TYR A 212 9.63 19.51 -10.36
C TYR A 212 10.88 19.97 -9.61
N LEU A 213 10.74 20.71 -8.49
CA LEU A 213 11.88 21.36 -7.85
C LEU A 213 12.94 20.39 -7.36
N LEU A 214 12.55 19.34 -6.65
CA LEU A 214 13.49 18.33 -6.14
C LEU A 214 14.15 17.47 -7.22
N ARG A 215 13.75 17.60 -8.47
CA ARG A 215 14.38 16.96 -9.64
C ARG A 215 15.50 17.79 -10.27
N TRP A 216 15.63 19.05 -9.90
CA TRP A 216 16.65 19.92 -10.46
C TRP A 216 18.06 19.48 -10.03
N TYR A 217 19.00 19.54 -10.97
CA TYR A 217 20.41 19.17 -10.72
C TYR A 217 21.04 19.99 -9.60
N VAL A 218 20.67 21.27 -9.46
CA VAL A 218 21.15 22.16 -8.38
C VAL A 218 20.72 21.71 -6.98
N VAL A 219 19.65 20.94 -6.86
CA VAL A 219 19.13 20.45 -5.56
C VAL A 219 19.76 19.11 -5.17
N GLN A 220 20.28 18.35 -6.13
CA GLN A 220 20.84 17.02 -5.86
C GLN A 220 22.02 17.01 -4.86
N PRO A 221 22.96 17.96 -4.87
CA PRO A 221 24.03 18.03 -3.86
C PRO A 221 23.48 18.21 -2.43
N TRP A 222 22.46 19.03 -2.26
CA TRP A 222 21.81 19.25 -0.96
C TRP A 222 21.09 18.01 -0.47
N ARG A 223 20.49 17.25 -1.37
CA ARG A 223 19.88 15.97 -1.07
C ARG A 223 20.93 14.98 -0.57
N TYR A 224 22.11 14.91 -1.19
CA TYR A 224 23.22 14.09 -0.74
C TYR A 224 23.73 14.48 0.65
N VAL A 225 23.90 15.77 0.92
CA VAL A 225 24.29 16.29 2.25
C VAL A 225 23.24 15.90 3.30
N TRP A 226 21.96 16.04 2.97
CA TRP A 226 20.87 15.65 3.83
C TRP A 226 20.91 14.15 4.16
N GLU A 227 21.05 13.29 3.17
CA GLU A 227 21.09 11.83 3.33
C GLU A 227 22.31 11.37 4.15
N THR A 228 23.45 12.03 3.99
CA THR A 228 24.71 11.58 4.57
C THR A 228 24.92 12.09 5.99
N TRP A 229 24.55 13.35 6.25
CA TRP A 229 24.92 14.04 7.48
C TRP A 229 23.76 14.29 8.43
N MET A 230 22.62 14.68 7.92
CA MET A 230 21.49 15.07 8.77
C MET A 230 20.58 13.91 9.13
N GLU A 231 20.38 12.94 8.25
CA GLU A 231 19.49 11.81 8.46
C GLU A 231 19.84 11.03 9.72
N ARG A 232 21.08 10.64 9.88
CA ARG A 232 21.51 9.76 10.98
C ARG A 232 21.33 10.39 12.36
N ARG A 233 21.51 11.70 12.48
CA ARG A 233 21.44 12.41 13.77
C ARG A 233 20.05 12.88 14.11
N LEU A 234 19.30 13.40 13.13
CA LEU A 234 17.98 13.96 13.38
C LEU A 234 16.91 12.86 13.52
N PHE A 235 16.98 11.82 12.69
CA PHE A 235 15.95 10.78 12.69
C PHE A 235 16.09 9.72 13.77
N SER A 236 17.27 9.46 14.31
CA SER A 236 17.37 8.62 15.52
C SER A 236 16.63 9.27 16.69
N TRP A 237 16.72 10.57 16.80
CA TRP A 237 16.04 11.34 17.84
C TRP A 237 14.52 11.46 17.61
N LEU A 238 14.07 11.70 16.37
CA LEU A 238 12.64 11.80 16.04
C LEU A 238 11.93 10.44 16.03
N ALA A 239 12.61 9.35 15.69
CA ALA A 239 12.04 8.01 15.69
C ALA A 239 11.65 7.55 17.10
N ASP A 240 12.41 7.95 18.12
CA ASP A 240 12.10 7.64 19.52
C ASP A 240 10.85 8.39 20.04
N LEU A 241 10.54 9.54 19.44
CA LEU A 241 9.35 10.33 19.81
C LEU A 241 8.06 9.76 19.18
N GLY A 242 8.14 9.23 17.96
CA GLY A 242 6.98 8.71 17.23
C GLY A 242 6.50 7.33 17.67
N ASN A 243 7.39 6.48 18.15
CA ASN A 243 7.05 5.10 18.56
C ASN A 243 6.31 4.98 19.90
N ARG A 244 6.13 6.06 20.64
CA ARG A 244 5.55 6.03 22.01
C ARG A 244 4.02 5.98 22.05
N HIS A 245 3.32 6.13 20.94
CA HIS A 245 1.86 6.30 20.93
C HIS A 245 1.04 5.20 20.26
N ASP A 246 1.65 4.16 19.71
CA ASP A 246 0.92 3.11 19.01
C ASP A 246 0.82 1.83 19.83
N SER A 247 -0.27 1.70 20.61
CA SER A 247 -0.55 0.50 21.42
C SER A 247 -0.69 -0.77 20.57
N CYS A 248 -0.92 -0.64 19.28
CA CYS A 248 -1.07 -1.75 18.33
C CYS A 248 0.16 -1.97 17.44
N ALA A 249 1.16 -1.10 17.49
CA ALA A 249 2.36 -1.23 16.67
C ALA A 249 3.13 -2.54 16.94
N SER A 250 3.16 -2.98 18.19
CA SER A 250 3.80 -4.24 18.59
C SER A 250 3.07 -5.46 18.03
N LEU A 251 1.74 -5.45 18.04
CA LEU A 251 0.92 -6.53 17.48
C LEU A 251 1.06 -6.60 15.96
N LEU A 252 1.00 -5.45 15.28
CA LEU A 252 1.21 -5.37 13.85
C LEU A 252 2.63 -5.81 13.45
N ASN A 253 3.65 -5.41 14.20
CA ASN A 253 5.01 -5.85 13.95
C ASN A 253 5.17 -7.36 14.14
N GLN A 254 4.57 -7.97 15.17
CA GLN A 254 4.57 -9.41 15.34
C GLN A 254 3.91 -10.15 14.18
N MET A 255 2.83 -9.62 13.63
CA MET A 255 2.14 -10.23 12.48
C MET A 255 2.99 -10.22 11.21
N TRP A 256 3.87 -9.22 11.02
CA TRP A 256 4.77 -9.14 9.88
C TRP A 256 6.09 -9.90 10.09
N THR A 257 6.54 -10.09 11.32
CA THR A 257 7.83 -10.72 11.67
C THR A 257 7.75 -12.23 11.87
N ASN A 258 6.57 -12.76 12.16
CA ASN A 258 6.36 -14.22 12.34
C ASN A 258 6.33 -15.01 11.01
N GLU A 259 6.52 -14.35 9.87
CA GLU A 259 6.71 -15.02 8.60
C GLU A 259 8.19 -15.33 8.37
N PRO A 260 8.54 -16.53 7.89
CA PRO A 260 9.93 -16.87 7.58
C PRO A 260 10.45 -15.90 6.52
N VAL A 261 11.52 -15.20 6.85
CA VAL A 261 12.29 -14.40 5.88
C VAL A 261 12.82 -15.40 4.86
N MET A 262 12.21 -15.46 3.69
CA MET A 262 12.81 -16.19 2.58
C MET A 262 14.08 -15.42 2.15
N THR A 263 15.20 -16.05 2.40
CA THR A 263 16.54 -15.69 1.89
C THR A 263 16.57 -15.73 0.38
#